data_682598d6425a72b44b8fa14a54e24ac9
#
_entry.id   682598d6425a72b44b8fa14a54e24ac9
#
_cell.length_a   1.000
_cell.length_b   1.000
_cell.length_c   1.000
_cell.angle_alpha   90.00
_cell.angle_beta   90.00
_cell.angle_gamma   90.00
#
_symmetry.space_group_name_H-M   'P 1'
#
loop_
_entity.id
_entity.type
_entity.pdbx_description
1 polymer ?
#
loop_
_entity_poly.entity_id
_entity_poly.type
_entity_poly.pdbx_seq_one_letter_code
_entity_poly.pdbx_strand_id
1 'polypeptide(L)'
;MPKWITQVGCPYCGSSCDDLEVLVSDDGKKVLETRNACVIGNEIFHHASSPNRPTRPRMRQEDGTVKEVTYDEAIDYTAKTLLKAKKPLIYGFGSTNCEGMSAVARVAEKAGAVLDNCASICHGPSFLAIFDNGYPSCTLGEVKNRADVVLFWGCNPMHAHPRHTSRYSIFPRGFFTTKGNMQRTIICVDPRETDTAKLADIHLMIDQGHDYELFDAFRTVLRGHDIPDVVAGIKKEQILEAAGKMKNGRFVMIFYGMGCCHTDGRNHNVDIAISTTRDLNSHTKASIMAMRGHYNIAGPGQVWSWQFGFPYCVDLSRGTHAHMNPGETSSIDLAMRDEVDCFVNVGTDAGAHFPIEAVRHLKKHPFITVDPNICMASEISDLHIPVR
;
A
#
# COMPACT_ATOMS: atom_id res chain seq x y z
N MET A 1 -4.96 -18.77 -32.99
CA MET A 1 -3.90 -17.73 -33.16
C MET A 1 -3.78 -16.92 -31.89
N PRO A 2 -2.58 -16.56 -31.44
CA PRO A 2 -2.38 -15.71 -30.26
C PRO A 2 -3.22 -14.44 -30.32
N LYS A 3 -3.73 -14.00 -29.18
CA LYS A 3 -4.67 -12.87 -29.11
C LYS A 3 -4.14 -11.77 -28.19
N TRP A 4 -4.18 -10.54 -28.65
CA TRP A 4 -3.96 -9.37 -27.81
C TRP A 4 -5.20 -9.08 -26.95
N ILE A 5 -4.99 -8.92 -25.64
CA ILE A 5 -5.96 -8.41 -24.69
C ILE A 5 -5.49 -7.01 -24.31
N THR A 6 -6.32 -6.01 -24.50
CA THR A 6 -6.02 -4.59 -24.24
C THR A 6 -6.67 -4.12 -22.94
N GLN A 7 -6.22 -2.98 -22.42
CA GLN A 7 -6.71 -2.37 -21.20
C GLN A 7 -6.62 -3.31 -19.98
N VAL A 8 -5.49 -4.01 -19.87
CA VAL A 8 -5.24 -4.93 -18.76
C VAL A 8 -4.66 -4.16 -17.58
N GLY A 9 -5.24 -4.35 -16.39
CA GLY A 9 -4.74 -3.78 -15.15
C GLY A 9 -3.49 -4.50 -14.63
N CYS A 10 -2.48 -3.76 -14.21
CA CYS A 10 -1.27 -4.31 -13.60
C CYS A 10 -1.48 -4.51 -12.08
N PRO A 11 -1.29 -5.72 -11.55
CA PRO A 11 -1.51 -6.03 -10.14
C PRO A 11 -0.25 -5.84 -9.27
N TYR A 12 0.72 -5.02 -9.68
CA TYR A 12 1.99 -4.89 -8.97
C TYR A 12 1.97 -3.82 -7.88
N CYS A 13 1.84 -2.55 -8.25
CA CYS A 13 2.01 -1.44 -7.32
C CYS A 13 0.87 -0.43 -7.39
N GLY A 14 0.87 0.52 -6.46
CA GLY A 14 -0.15 1.57 -6.34
C GLY A 14 -0.31 2.50 -7.55
N SER A 15 0.53 2.39 -8.58
CA SER A 15 0.29 3.07 -9.87
C SER A 15 -0.90 2.48 -10.63
N SER A 16 -1.28 1.22 -10.35
CA SER A 16 -2.44 0.53 -10.93
C SER A 16 -2.60 0.79 -12.43
N CYS A 17 -1.49 0.64 -13.19
CA CYS A 17 -1.48 0.89 -14.63
C CYS A 17 -2.53 0.03 -15.32
N ASP A 18 -3.44 0.64 -16.09
CA ASP A 18 -4.60 0.01 -16.73
C ASP A 18 -4.55 0.10 -18.28
N ASP A 19 -3.40 0.44 -18.83
CA ASP A 19 -3.14 0.59 -20.26
C ASP A 19 -2.27 -0.53 -20.84
N LEU A 20 -2.12 -1.63 -20.12
CA LEU A 20 -1.30 -2.74 -20.59
C LEU A 20 -2.03 -3.50 -21.70
N GLU A 21 -1.23 -4.02 -22.62
CA GLU A 21 -1.66 -4.99 -23.61
C GLU A 21 -0.90 -6.29 -23.39
N VAL A 22 -1.59 -7.40 -23.42
CA VAL A 22 -1.05 -8.74 -23.13
C VAL A 22 -1.37 -9.68 -24.28
N LEU A 23 -0.33 -10.24 -24.90
CA LEU A 23 -0.48 -11.28 -25.92
C LEU A 23 -0.56 -12.64 -25.24
N VAL A 24 -1.69 -13.31 -25.43
CA VAL A 24 -1.95 -14.64 -24.85
C VAL A 24 -1.91 -15.71 -25.93
N SER A 25 -1.36 -16.89 -25.59
CA SER A 25 -1.32 -18.04 -26.48
C SER A 25 -2.73 -18.52 -26.89
N ASP A 26 -2.83 -19.30 -27.96
CA ASP A 26 -4.08 -19.83 -28.53
C ASP A 26 -4.91 -20.58 -27.50
N ASP A 27 -4.26 -21.33 -26.61
CA ASP A 27 -4.89 -22.12 -25.56
C ASP A 27 -5.21 -21.30 -24.31
N GLY A 28 -4.87 -19.99 -24.30
CA GLY A 28 -5.11 -19.09 -23.17
C GLY A 28 -4.21 -19.32 -21.94
N LYS A 29 -3.21 -20.19 -22.04
CA LYS A 29 -2.44 -20.62 -20.85
C LYS A 29 -1.12 -19.89 -20.64
N LYS A 30 -0.63 -19.18 -21.66
CA LYS A 30 0.69 -18.52 -21.60
C LYS A 30 0.58 -17.06 -22.01
N VAL A 31 1.27 -16.19 -21.28
CA VAL A 31 1.57 -14.84 -21.71
C VAL A 31 2.81 -14.91 -22.59
N LEU A 32 2.71 -14.41 -23.82
CA LEU A 32 3.78 -14.42 -24.82
C LEU A 32 4.52 -13.09 -24.89
N GLU A 33 3.81 -11.97 -24.75
CA GLU A 33 4.34 -10.61 -24.82
C GLU A 33 3.50 -9.66 -23.98
N THR A 34 4.10 -8.61 -23.44
CA THR A 34 3.37 -7.49 -22.83
C THR A 34 3.81 -6.17 -23.45
N ARG A 35 2.90 -5.21 -23.58
CA ARG A 35 3.17 -3.83 -23.98
C ARG A 35 2.73 -2.88 -22.88
N ASN A 36 3.35 -1.72 -22.82
CA ASN A 36 3.10 -0.70 -21.81
C ASN A 36 3.35 -1.18 -20.35
N ALA A 37 4.05 -2.28 -20.14
CA ALA A 37 4.48 -2.74 -18.84
C ALA A 37 5.85 -2.15 -18.47
N CYS A 38 6.10 -1.91 -17.17
CA CYS A 38 7.48 -1.75 -16.69
C CYS A 38 8.13 -3.13 -16.55
N VAL A 39 9.44 -3.17 -16.30
CA VAL A 39 10.18 -4.44 -16.17
C VAL A 39 9.50 -5.38 -15.16
N ILE A 40 9.13 -4.89 -13.98
CA ILE A 40 8.50 -5.71 -12.95
C ILE A 40 7.10 -6.18 -13.38
N GLY A 41 6.29 -5.29 -13.97
CA GLY A 41 4.98 -5.66 -14.50
C GLY A 41 5.07 -6.73 -15.58
N ASN A 42 6.03 -6.62 -16.50
CA ASN A 42 6.29 -7.64 -17.51
C ASN A 42 6.57 -9.01 -16.88
N GLU A 43 7.48 -9.06 -15.91
CA GLU A 43 7.84 -10.31 -15.23
C GLU A 43 6.65 -10.94 -14.49
N ILE A 44 5.80 -10.16 -13.84
CA ILE A 44 4.61 -10.66 -13.15
C ILE A 44 3.65 -11.34 -14.12
N PHE A 45 3.41 -10.73 -15.30
CA PHE A 45 2.54 -11.34 -16.30
C PHE A 45 3.13 -12.64 -16.88
N HIS A 46 4.43 -12.65 -17.18
CA HIS A 46 5.09 -13.87 -17.62
C HIS A 46 5.11 -14.96 -16.54
N HIS A 47 5.31 -14.58 -15.27
CA HIS A 47 5.30 -15.52 -14.15
C HIS A 47 3.91 -16.13 -13.90
N ALA A 48 2.83 -15.50 -14.34
CA ALA A 48 1.47 -16.06 -14.22
C ALA A 48 1.30 -17.43 -14.88
N SER A 49 2.13 -17.76 -15.85
CA SER A 49 2.19 -19.08 -16.53
C SER A 49 3.39 -19.94 -16.11
N SER A 50 4.06 -19.61 -15.01
CA SER A 50 5.19 -20.38 -14.50
C SER A 50 4.76 -21.78 -14.07
N PRO A 51 5.55 -22.83 -14.39
CA PRO A 51 5.30 -24.19 -13.92
C PRO A 51 5.44 -24.33 -12.39
N ASN A 52 6.12 -23.38 -11.73
CA ASN A 52 6.28 -23.33 -10.28
C ASN A 52 5.04 -22.78 -9.55
N ARG A 53 4.01 -22.35 -10.29
CA ARG A 53 2.77 -21.88 -9.71
C ARG A 53 1.85 -23.09 -9.46
N PRO A 54 1.54 -23.42 -8.20
CA PRO A 54 0.73 -24.60 -7.89
C PRO A 54 -0.71 -24.39 -8.38
N THR A 55 -1.33 -25.49 -8.79
CA THR A 55 -2.72 -25.51 -9.29
C THR A 55 -3.68 -26.21 -8.34
N ARG A 56 -3.14 -26.89 -7.33
CA ARG A 56 -3.89 -27.62 -6.29
C ARG A 56 -3.39 -27.25 -4.90
N PRO A 57 -4.27 -27.30 -3.87
CA PRO A 57 -3.83 -27.12 -2.50
C PRO A 57 -2.79 -28.17 -2.09
N ARG A 58 -1.86 -27.75 -1.24
CA ARG A 58 -0.73 -28.53 -0.75
C ARG A 58 -0.76 -28.57 0.77
N MET A 59 -0.82 -29.76 1.34
CA MET A 59 -0.91 -29.98 2.79
C MET A 59 0.34 -30.70 3.30
N ARG A 60 0.93 -30.17 4.35
CA ARG A 60 2.05 -30.80 5.06
C ARG A 60 1.53 -31.96 5.90
N GLN A 61 2.21 -33.10 5.80
CA GLN A 61 1.92 -34.29 6.58
C GLN A 61 2.76 -34.30 7.87
N GLU A 62 2.42 -35.17 8.81
CA GLU A 62 3.14 -35.34 10.08
C GLU A 62 4.62 -35.72 9.90
N ASP A 63 4.95 -36.44 8.83
CA ASP A 63 6.33 -36.81 8.45
C ASP A 63 7.11 -35.66 7.78
N GLY A 64 6.49 -34.46 7.64
CA GLY A 64 7.07 -33.29 7.00
C GLY A 64 6.95 -33.28 5.49
N THR A 65 6.47 -34.34 4.85
CA THR A 65 6.21 -34.35 3.39
C THR A 65 5.03 -33.44 3.03
N VAL A 66 4.99 -32.97 1.78
CA VAL A 66 3.89 -32.13 1.28
C VAL A 66 3.15 -32.89 0.20
N LYS A 67 1.83 -33.03 0.37
CA LYS A 67 0.95 -33.72 -0.58
C LYS A 67 -0.08 -32.75 -1.18
N GLU A 68 -0.43 -32.96 -2.44
CA GLU A 68 -1.59 -32.30 -3.04
C GLU A 68 -2.87 -32.88 -2.44
N VAL A 69 -3.82 -31.98 -2.15
CA VAL A 69 -5.16 -32.30 -1.67
C VAL A 69 -6.21 -31.59 -2.53
N THR A 70 -7.47 -31.97 -2.38
CA THR A 70 -8.58 -31.28 -3.04
C THR A 70 -8.88 -29.93 -2.37
N TYR A 71 -9.58 -29.04 -3.08
CA TYR A 71 -10.05 -27.78 -2.47
C TYR A 71 -11.06 -28.03 -1.34
N ASP A 72 -11.91 -29.06 -1.46
CA ASP A 72 -12.87 -29.40 -0.40
C ASP A 72 -12.16 -29.85 0.88
N GLU A 73 -11.12 -30.69 0.77
CA GLU A 73 -10.28 -31.08 1.91
C GLU A 73 -9.57 -29.86 2.54
N ALA A 74 -9.05 -28.96 1.73
CA ALA A 74 -8.37 -27.76 2.19
C ALA A 74 -9.34 -26.79 2.90
N ILE A 75 -10.53 -26.59 2.36
CA ILE A 75 -11.58 -25.77 2.95
C ILE A 75 -12.07 -26.37 4.27
N ASP A 76 -12.30 -27.68 4.31
CA ASP A 76 -12.74 -28.40 5.52
C ASP A 76 -11.68 -28.32 6.64
N TYR A 77 -10.40 -28.51 6.30
CA TYR A 77 -9.28 -28.33 7.23
C TYR A 77 -9.26 -26.90 7.79
N THR A 78 -9.34 -25.89 6.90
CA THR A 78 -9.33 -24.48 7.29
C THR A 78 -10.49 -24.14 8.23
N ALA A 79 -11.72 -24.56 7.87
CA ALA A 79 -12.91 -24.32 8.66
C ALA A 79 -12.82 -24.96 10.06
N LYS A 80 -12.40 -26.24 10.13
CA LYS A 80 -12.22 -26.94 11.40
C LYS A 80 -11.14 -26.29 12.27
N THR A 81 -10.06 -25.84 11.66
CA THR A 81 -8.96 -25.17 12.36
C THR A 81 -9.41 -23.82 12.95
N LEU A 82 -10.07 -23.00 12.14
CA LEU A 82 -10.60 -21.70 12.61
C LEU A 82 -11.65 -21.86 13.72
N LEU A 83 -12.54 -22.85 13.63
CA LEU A 83 -13.57 -23.10 14.65
C LEU A 83 -13.00 -23.62 15.96
N LYS A 84 -11.83 -24.24 15.97
CA LYS A 84 -11.15 -24.71 17.19
C LYS A 84 -10.31 -23.64 17.85
N ALA A 85 -9.84 -22.66 17.09
CA ALA A 85 -8.98 -21.60 17.57
C ALA A 85 -9.74 -20.67 18.50
N LYS A 86 -9.07 -20.20 19.54
CA LYS A 86 -9.61 -19.22 20.50
C LYS A 86 -9.32 -17.79 20.09
N LYS A 87 -8.20 -17.56 19.40
CA LYS A 87 -7.78 -16.26 18.91
C LYS A 87 -7.07 -16.40 17.54
N PRO A 88 -7.82 -16.76 16.49
CA PRO A 88 -7.24 -16.86 15.16
C PRO A 88 -6.89 -15.48 14.62
N LEU A 89 -5.77 -15.39 13.88
CA LEU A 89 -5.32 -14.20 13.18
C LEU A 89 -5.40 -14.42 11.67
N ILE A 90 -6.08 -13.53 10.96
CA ILE A 90 -6.13 -13.51 9.50
C ILE A 90 -5.45 -12.23 9.02
N TYR A 91 -4.39 -12.36 8.20
CA TYR A 91 -3.53 -11.24 7.81
C TYR A 91 -3.21 -11.22 6.33
N GLY A 92 -2.99 -10.01 5.78
CA GLY A 92 -2.40 -9.83 4.45
C GLY A 92 -3.15 -8.84 3.55
N PHE A 93 -3.71 -9.32 2.45
CA PHE A 93 -4.62 -8.62 1.53
C PHE A 93 -4.02 -7.49 0.70
N GLY A 94 -2.72 -7.26 0.73
CA GLY A 94 -2.09 -6.17 -0.02
C GLY A 94 -2.28 -6.27 -1.54
N SER A 95 -2.47 -7.49 -2.05
CA SER A 95 -2.62 -7.80 -3.48
C SER A 95 -3.87 -8.65 -3.76
N THR A 96 -4.98 -8.37 -3.06
CA THR A 96 -6.26 -9.07 -3.17
C THR A 96 -7.34 -8.12 -3.70
N ASN A 97 -8.41 -8.64 -4.31
CA ASN A 97 -9.57 -7.83 -4.71
C ASN A 97 -10.50 -7.55 -3.52
N CYS A 98 -11.35 -6.53 -3.66
CA CYS A 98 -12.24 -6.08 -2.57
C CYS A 98 -13.32 -7.12 -2.23
N GLU A 99 -13.76 -7.93 -3.20
CA GLU A 99 -14.72 -9.00 -3.00
C GLU A 99 -14.15 -10.11 -2.10
N GLY A 100 -12.89 -10.50 -2.33
CA GLY A 100 -12.18 -11.45 -1.47
C GLY A 100 -11.98 -10.91 -0.06
N MET A 101 -11.62 -9.62 0.08
CA MET A 101 -11.50 -8.95 1.38
C MET A 101 -12.83 -8.96 2.14
N SER A 102 -13.93 -8.67 1.47
CA SER A 102 -15.27 -8.71 2.07
C SER A 102 -15.71 -10.13 2.46
N ALA A 103 -15.37 -11.14 1.64
CA ALA A 103 -15.67 -12.52 1.96
C ALA A 103 -14.91 -13.00 3.20
N VAL A 104 -13.62 -12.68 3.30
CA VAL A 104 -12.80 -13.06 4.46
C VAL A 104 -13.21 -12.30 5.71
N ALA A 105 -13.64 -11.05 5.60
CA ALA A 105 -14.18 -10.30 6.74
C ALA A 105 -15.37 -11.04 7.38
N ARG A 106 -16.27 -11.60 6.58
CA ARG A 106 -17.40 -12.43 7.08
C ARG A 106 -16.93 -13.74 7.74
N VAL A 107 -15.85 -14.33 7.22
CA VAL A 107 -15.22 -15.50 7.85
C VAL A 107 -14.62 -15.13 9.19
N ALA A 108 -13.90 -14.01 9.26
CA ALA A 108 -13.29 -13.49 10.48
C ALA A 108 -14.34 -13.19 11.56
N GLU A 109 -15.45 -12.57 11.19
CA GLU A 109 -16.58 -12.30 12.10
C GLU A 109 -17.16 -13.60 12.69
N LYS A 110 -17.39 -14.62 11.83
CA LYS A 110 -17.90 -15.92 12.28
C LYS A 110 -16.92 -16.70 13.14
N ALA A 111 -15.63 -16.57 12.88
CA ALA A 111 -14.58 -17.26 13.61
C ALA A 111 -14.17 -16.51 14.90
N GLY A 112 -14.63 -15.28 15.11
CA GLY A 112 -14.13 -14.43 16.19
C GLY A 112 -12.62 -14.12 16.02
N ALA A 113 -12.17 -13.89 14.79
CA ALA A 113 -10.76 -13.70 14.49
C ALA A 113 -10.29 -12.26 14.69
N VAL A 114 -8.99 -12.08 14.86
CA VAL A 114 -8.34 -10.80 14.59
C VAL A 114 -8.10 -10.71 13.09
N LEU A 115 -8.53 -9.61 12.49
CA LEU A 115 -8.40 -9.34 11.07
C LEU A 115 -7.47 -8.15 10.86
N ASP A 116 -6.33 -8.37 10.22
CA ASP A 116 -5.33 -7.33 9.99
C ASP A 116 -4.80 -7.36 8.55
N ASN A 117 -4.18 -6.28 8.12
CA ASN A 117 -3.67 -6.20 6.76
C ASN A 117 -2.29 -5.54 6.69
N CYS A 118 -1.68 -5.59 5.50
CA CYS A 118 -0.35 -5.05 5.28
C CYS A 118 -0.20 -3.55 5.62
N ALA A 119 -1.30 -2.81 5.81
CA ALA A 119 -1.20 -1.41 6.22
C ALA A 119 -0.63 -1.26 7.63
N SER A 120 -0.83 -2.23 8.53
CA SER A 120 -0.29 -2.18 9.90
C SER A 120 1.24 -2.07 9.94
N ILE A 121 1.93 -2.60 8.93
CA ILE A 121 3.39 -2.49 8.76
C ILE A 121 3.81 -1.47 7.69
N CYS A 122 2.86 -0.77 7.09
CA CYS A 122 3.12 0.13 5.97
C CYS A 122 2.47 1.51 6.22
N HIS A 123 1.25 1.71 5.80
CA HIS A 123 0.52 2.98 5.87
C HIS A 123 -0.55 3.02 6.99
N GLY A 124 -0.38 2.24 8.07
CA GLY A 124 -1.22 2.33 9.26
C GLY A 124 -1.36 3.75 9.82
N PRO A 125 -0.24 4.48 10.00
CA PRO A 125 -0.29 5.88 10.41
C PRO A 125 -1.14 6.77 9.49
N SER A 126 -1.13 6.51 8.18
CA SER A 126 -1.98 7.24 7.23
C SER A 126 -3.47 6.99 7.46
N PHE A 127 -3.86 5.76 7.79
CA PHE A 127 -5.26 5.47 8.10
C PHE A 127 -5.74 6.17 9.35
N LEU A 128 -4.92 6.23 10.40
CA LEU A 128 -5.26 6.96 11.63
C LEU A 128 -5.51 8.43 11.34
N ALA A 129 -4.58 9.10 10.64
CA ALA A 129 -4.72 10.50 10.26
C ALA A 129 -5.94 10.77 9.35
N ILE A 130 -6.23 9.84 8.41
CA ILE A 130 -7.39 9.94 7.52
C ILE A 130 -8.71 9.82 8.30
N PHE A 131 -8.76 8.95 9.30
CA PHE A 131 -9.95 8.79 10.15
C PHE A 131 -10.23 10.04 10.97
N ASP A 132 -9.20 10.70 11.46
CA ASP A 132 -9.33 11.93 12.25
C ASP A 132 -9.70 13.15 11.40
N ASN A 133 -9.20 13.25 10.16
CA ASN A 133 -9.21 14.49 9.39
C ASN A 133 -9.92 14.42 8.04
N GLY A 134 -10.30 13.22 7.56
CA GLY A 134 -10.73 13.01 6.19
C GLY A 134 -9.54 12.98 5.22
N TYR A 135 -9.82 12.88 3.92
CA TYR A 135 -8.78 12.68 2.90
C TYR A 135 -9.11 13.45 1.61
N PRO A 136 -8.60 14.67 1.43
CA PRO A 136 -8.82 15.46 0.23
C PRO A 136 -7.97 14.92 -0.93
N SER A 137 -8.38 13.79 -1.48
CA SER A 137 -7.65 13.07 -2.55
C SER A 137 -8.30 13.29 -3.92
N CYS A 138 -7.65 12.78 -4.95
CA CYS A 138 -8.13 12.80 -6.33
C CYS A 138 -7.71 11.52 -7.06
N THR A 139 -8.09 11.36 -8.32
CA THR A 139 -7.62 10.24 -9.16
C THR A 139 -6.26 10.54 -9.78
N LEU A 140 -5.49 9.49 -10.13
CA LEU A 140 -4.25 9.67 -10.91
C LEU A 140 -4.52 10.26 -12.30
N GLY A 141 -5.72 10.04 -12.85
CA GLY A 141 -6.18 10.68 -14.07
C GLY A 141 -6.31 12.20 -13.93
N GLU A 142 -6.79 12.69 -12.78
CA GLU A 142 -6.82 14.13 -12.48
C GLU A 142 -5.43 14.70 -12.31
N VAL A 143 -4.53 14.00 -11.64
CA VAL A 143 -3.11 14.40 -11.55
C VAL A 143 -2.52 14.60 -12.94
N LYS A 144 -2.66 13.61 -13.83
CA LYS A 144 -2.18 13.68 -15.20
C LYS A 144 -2.71 14.89 -15.95
N ASN A 145 -4.01 15.16 -15.80
CA ASN A 145 -4.69 16.15 -16.62
C ASN A 145 -4.66 17.57 -16.04
N ARG A 146 -4.47 17.74 -14.73
CA ARG A 146 -4.67 19.01 -14.04
C ARG A 146 -3.48 19.50 -13.24
N ALA A 147 -2.69 18.61 -12.61
CA ALA A 147 -1.63 19.02 -11.69
C ALA A 147 -0.51 19.75 -12.42
N ASP A 148 -0.26 20.98 -12.05
CA ASP A 148 0.86 21.81 -12.52
C ASP A 148 1.90 22.04 -11.43
N VAL A 149 1.61 21.68 -10.18
CA VAL A 149 2.59 21.56 -9.09
C VAL A 149 2.46 20.15 -8.48
N VAL A 150 3.56 19.41 -8.43
CA VAL A 150 3.61 18.08 -7.84
C VAL A 150 4.70 18.03 -6.79
N LEU A 151 4.31 17.73 -5.57
CA LEU A 151 5.20 17.56 -4.42
C LEU A 151 5.32 16.08 -4.09
N PHE A 152 6.55 15.56 -4.08
CA PHE A 152 6.89 14.23 -3.58
C PHE A 152 7.56 14.36 -2.21
N TRP A 153 6.98 13.74 -1.18
CA TRP A 153 7.46 13.83 0.19
C TRP A 153 7.77 12.44 0.76
N GLY A 154 9.04 12.18 1.04
CA GLY A 154 9.48 10.90 1.61
C GLY A 154 9.09 9.69 0.74
N CYS A 155 9.07 9.87 -0.58
CA CYS A 155 8.77 8.81 -1.55
C CYS A 155 9.64 8.93 -2.80
N ASN A 156 10.03 7.77 -3.34
CA ASN A 156 10.85 7.69 -4.55
C ASN A 156 10.13 6.88 -5.65
N PRO A 157 9.14 7.49 -6.37
CA PRO A 157 8.39 6.80 -7.41
C PRO A 157 9.25 6.28 -8.55
N MET A 158 10.40 6.87 -8.84
CA MET A 158 11.31 6.37 -9.88
C MET A 158 11.72 4.91 -9.63
N HIS A 159 11.85 4.50 -8.37
CA HIS A 159 12.15 3.12 -7.98
C HIS A 159 10.89 2.32 -7.63
N ALA A 160 10.07 2.85 -6.71
CA ALA A 160 8.95 2.10 -6.15
C ALA A 160 7.75 1.96 -7.09
N HIS A 161 7.59 2.93 -8.02
CA HIS A 161 6.44 3.02 -8.93
C HIS A 161 6.91 3.39 -10.35
N PRO A 162 7.59 2.49 -11.08
CA PRO A 162 8.41 2.86 -12.25
C PRO A 162 7.68 3.62 -13.36
N ARG A 163 6.35 3.40 -13.54
CA ARG A 163 5.57 4.13 -14.52
C ARG A 163 4.80 5.34 -13.98
N HIS A 164 4.89 5.63 -12.67
CA HIS A 164 4.12 6.71 -12.08
C HIS A 164 4.52 8.08 -12.66
N THR A 165 5.81 8.34 -12.77
CA THR A 165 6.34 9.61 -13.29
C THR A 165 6.05 9.78 -14.78
N SER A 166 6.18 8.72 -15.57
CA SER A 166 5.95 8.74 -17.02
C SER A 166 4.47 8.71 -17.42
N ARG A 167 3.61 8.13 -16.56
CA ARG A 167 2.19 7.95 -16.88
C ARG A 167 1.29 9.01 -16.27
N TYR A 168 1.60 9.51 -15.05
CA TYR A 168 0.67 10.34 -14.30
C TYR A 168 1.23 11.67 -13.83
N SER A 169 2.44 11.74 -13.25
CA SER A 169 2.81 12.86 -12.40
C SER A 169 3.80 13.86 -13.01
N ILE A 170 4.83 13.43 -13.74
CA ILE A 170 5.89 14.35 -14.23
C ILE A 170 5.78 14.57 -15.73
N PHE A 171 6.00 13.51 -16.52
CA PHE A 171 6.24 13.64 -17.96
C PHE A 171 4.98 13.68 -18.84
N PRO A 172 3.82 13.08 -18.46
CA PRO A 172 2.73 12.93 -19.40
C PRO A 172 2.09 14.27 -19.76
N ARG A 173 1.70 14.41 -21.03
CA ARG A 173 0.82 15.48 -21.45
C ARG A 173 -0.60 15.21 -20.91
N GLY A 174 -1.24 16.24 -20.41
CA GLY A 174 -2.60 16.21 -19.89
C GLY A 174 -3.47 17.25 -20.55
N PHE A 175 -4.76 17.21 -20.26
CA PHE A 175 -5.74 18.13 -20.86
C PHE A 175 -5.41 19.61 -20.57
N PHE A 176 -4.99 19.92 -19.34
CA PHE A 176 -4.60 21.29 -18.94
C PHE A 176 -3.08 21.48 -18.84
N THR A 177 -2.30 20.43 -19.06
CA THR A 177 -0.85 20.44 -19.03
C THR A 177 -0.29 19.89 -20.35
N THR A 178 -0.67 20.55 -21.46
CA THR A 178 -0.45 20.08 -22.83
C THR A 178 1.03 19.96 -23.21
N LYS A 179 1.93 20.64 -22.50
CA LYS A 179 3.40 20.56 -22.70
C LYS A 179 4.09 19.60 -21.73
N GLY A 180 3.31 18.83 -20.92
CA GLY A 180 3.86 17.85 -19.98
C GLY A 180 4.71 18.50 -18.88
N ASN A 181 5.91 17.94 -18.62
CA ASN A 181 6.84 18.43 -17.60
C ASN A 181 7.22 19.91 -17.74
N MET A 182 7.25 20.44 -18.97
CA MET A 182 7.55 21.88 -19.18
C MET A 182 6.51 22.85 -18.60
N GLN A 183 5.37 22.33 -18.16
CA GLN A 183 4.31 23.11 -17.50
C GLN A 183 4.09 22.69 -16.05
N ARG A 184 4.96 21.87 -15.52
CA ARG A 184 4.86 21.40 -14.12
C ARG A 184 6.05 21.89 -13.32
N THR A 185 5.78 22.26 -12.08
CA THR A 185 6.81 22.43 -11.05
C THR A 185 6.84 21.18 -10.20
N ILE A 186 8.00 20.56 -10.11
CA ILE A 186 8.24 19.34 -9.32
C ILE A 186 9.02 19.73 -8.08
N ILE A 187 8.47 19.43 -6.93
CA ILE A 187 9.10 19.64 -5.63
C ILE A 187 9.36 18.28 -4.99
N CYS A 188 10.54 18.05 -4.44
CA CYS A 188 10.87 16.84 -3.71
C CYS A 188 11.33 17.19 -2.30
N VAL A 189 10.77 16.55 -1.29
CA VAL A 189 11.21 16.60 0.11
C VAL A 189 11.72 15.21 0.48
N ASP A 190 13.02 15.08 0.65
CA ASP A 190 13.68 13.81 0.97
C ASP A 190 15.04 14.12 1.63
N PRO A 191 15.44 13.39 2.68
CA PRO A 191 16.76 13.58 3.31
C PRO A 191 17.92 13.14 2.39
N ARG A 192 17.64 12.54 1.25
CA ARG A 192 18.64 12.05 0.28
C ARG A 192 18.36 12.60 -1.12
N GLU A 193 19.41 12.75 -1.91
CA GLU A 193 19.27 13.00 -3.35
C GLU A 193 18.88 11.71 -4.08
N THR A 194 17.58 11.40 -4.08
CA THR A 194 17.00 10.24 -4.79
C THR A 194 16.88 10.50 -6.29
N ASP A 195 16.63 9.46 -7.11
CA ASP A 195 16.39 9.67 -8.54
C ASP A 195 15.12 10.49 -8.82
N THR A 196 14.17 10.51 -7.90
CA THR A 196 13.03 11.43 -7.96
C THR A 196 13.47 12.87 -7.64
N ALA A 197 14.34 13.07 -6.64
CA ALA A 197 14.88 14.39 -6.29
C ALA A 197 15.71 15.01 -7.42
N LYS A 198 16.45 14.19 -8.18
CA LYS A 198 17.19 14.64 -9.37
C LYS A 198 16.30 15.16 -10.50
N LEU A 199 15.03 14.82 -10.53
CA LEU A 199 14.04 15.30 -11.49
C LEU A 199 13.26 16.53 -10.98
N ALA A 200 13.47 16.93 -9.72
CA ALA A 200 12.74 18.02 -9.13
C ALA A 200 13.36 19.40 -9.50
N ASP A 201 12.49 20.38 -9.69
CA ASP A 201 12.89 21.79 -9.83
C ASP A 201 13.35 22.36 -8.50
N ILE A 202 12.76 21.86 -7.39
CA ILE A 202 13.12 22.26 -6.02
C ILE A 202 13.30 20.98 -5.19
N HIS A 203 14.51 20.76 -4.66
CA HIS A 203 14.78 19.71 -3.69
C HIS A 203 14.99 20.34 -2.31
N LEU A 204 14.11 20.02 -1.39
CA LEU A 204 14.20 20.37 0.03
C LEU A 204 14.81 19.18 0.78
N MET A 205 16.11 19.26 1.05
CA MET A 205 16.84 18.20 1.76
C MET A 205 16.59 18.35 3.26
N ILE A 206 15.53 17.67 3.73
CA ILE A 206 15.05 17.74 5.10
C ILE A 206 15.95 16.95 6.05
N ASP A 207 16.15 17.45 7.26
CA ASP A 207 16.67 16.63 8.35
C ASP A 207 15.66 15.53 8.70
N GLN A 208 16.11 14.27 8.77
CA GLN A 208 15.23 13.13 8.98
C GLN A 208 14.48 13.25 10.32
N GLY A 209 13.16 13.01 10.30
CA GLY A 209 12.30 13.08 11.47
C GLY A 209 11.62 14.43 11.70
N HIS A 210 11.98 15.47 10.93
CA HIS A 210 11.43 16.81 11.06
C HIS A 210 10.33 17.15 10.07
N ASP A 211 9.59 16.13 9.63
CA ASP A 211 8.50 16.27 8.65
C ASP A 211 7.39 17.19 9.18
N TYR A 212 7.03 17.06 10.47
CA TYR A 212 5.98 17.85 11.09
C TYR A 212 6.32 19.35 11.08
N GLU A 213 7.53 19.69 11.48
CA GLU A 213 8.00 21.07 11.55
C GLU A 213 8.04 21.74 10.17
N LEU A 214 8.42 20.99 9.13
CA LEU A 214 8.44 21.56 7.78
C LEU A 214 7.02 21.75 7.23
N PHE A 215 6.09 20.84 7.49
CA PHE A 215 4.68 21.05 7.15
C PHE A 215 4.08 22.23 7.91
N ASP A 216 4.42 22.39 9.19
CA ASP A 216 3.97 23.53 9.98
C ASP A 216 4.53 24.86 9.46
N ALA A 217 5.79 24.89 9.03
CA ALA A 217 6.38 26.04 8.36
C ALA A 217 5.62 26.40 7.07
N PHE A 218 5.27 25.44 6.23
CA PHE A 218 4.43 25.69 5.06
C PHE A 218 3.06 26.28 5.44
N ARG A 219 2.40 25.73 6.45
CA ARG A 219 1.11 26.24 6.94
C ARG A 219 1.21 27.65 7.46
N THR A 220 2.28 27.94 8.21
CA THR A 220 2.58 29.26 8.75
C THR A 220 2.74 30.30 7.64
N VAL A 221 3.52 29.97 6.61
CA VAL A 221 3.71 30.83 5.42
C VAL A 221 2.39 30.99 4.62
N LEU A 222 1.64 29.93 4.41
CA LEU A 222 0.37 29.99 3.69
C LEU A 222 -0.65 30.88 4.38
N ARG A 223 -0.60 30.98 5.71
CA ARG A 223 -1.43 31.87 6.52
C ARG A 223 -0.93 33.30 6.62
N GLY A 224 0.23 33.61 5.98
CA GLY A 224 0.79 34.94 5.91
C GLY A 224 1.64 35.33 7.12
N HIS A 225 2.10 34.36 7.90
CA HIS A 225 3.01 34.60 9.03
C HIS A 225 4.45 34.30 8.65
N ASP A 226 5.36 34.84 9.42
CA ASP A 226 6.80 34.65 9.25
C ASP A 226 7.25 33.35 9.93
N ILE A 227 8.39 32.81 9.45
CA ILE A 227 9.00 31.57 9.95
C ILE A 227 10.47 31.84 10.34
N PRO A 228 11.10 30.98 11.17
CA PRO A 228 12.52 31.05 11.47
C PRO A 228 13.40 30.96 10.21
N ASP A 229 14.64 31.47 10.29
CA ASP A 229 15.59 31.46 9.16
C ASP A 229 15.96 30.06 8.68
N VAL A 230 15.86 29.05 9.57
CA VAL A 230 16.06 27.63 9.24
C VAL A 230 14.98 26.80 9.95
N VAL A 231 14.32 25.91 9.21
CA VAL A 231 13.36 24.94 9.74
C VAL A 231 13.69 23.57 9.15
N ALA A 232 13.80 22.54 9.99
CA ALA A 232 14.09 21.18 9.56
C ALA A 232 15.35 21.04 8.68
N GLY A 233 16.38 21.85 8.95
CA GLY A 233 17.60 21.92 8.15
C GLY A 233 17.51 22.74 6.85
N ILE A 234 16.33 23.26 6.52
CA ILE A 234 16.05 23.98 5.26
C ILE A 234 16.01 25.48 5.53
N LYS A 235 16.65 26.27 4.65
CA LYS A 235 16.64 27.72 4.72
C LYS A 235 15.25 28.28 4.40
N LYS A 236 14.88 29.35 5.09
CA LYS A 236 13.62 30.09 4.91
C LYS A 236 13.31 30.43 3.46
N GLU A 237 14.28 30.89 2.69
CA GLU A 237 14.10 31.28 1.30
C GLU A 237 13.64 30.12 0.44
N GLN A 238 14.15 28.90 0.66
CA GLN A 238 13.76 27.69 -0.06
C GLN A 238 12.33 27.27 0.30
N ILE A 239 11.95 27.40 1.58
CA ILE A 239 10.57 27.13 2.04
C ILE A 239 9.59 28.13 1.43
N LEU A 240 9.95 29.43 1.43
CA LEU A 240 9.14 30.49 0.82
C LEU A 240 9.00 30.29 -0.69
N GLU A 241 10.06 29.89 -1.40
CA GLU A 241 10.01 29.57 -2.82
C GLU A 241 9.04 28.40 -3.10
N ALA A 242 9.17 27.29 -2.40
CA ALA A 242 8.31 26.13 -2.57
C ALA A 242 6.83 26.44 -2.22
N ALA A 243 6.59 27.14 -1.10
CA ALA A 243 5.27 27.60 -0.71
C ALA A 243 4.65 28.54 -1.76
N GLY A 244 5.45 29.45 -2.31
CA GLY A 244 5.04 30.34 -3.39
C GLY A 244 4.63 29.60 -4.66
N LYS A 245 5.40 28.57 -5.07
CA LYS A 245 5.04 27.70 -6.21
C LYS A 245 3.73 26.98 -5.96
N MET A 246 3.55 26.40 -4.77
CA MET A 246 2.29 25.72 -4.41
C MET A 246 1.11 26.71 -4.38
N LYS A 247 1.24 27.85 -3.73
CA LYS A 247 0.20 28.87 -3.60
C LYS A 247 -0.29 29.42 -4.96
N ASN A 248 0.64 29.57 -5.90
CA ASN A 248 0.37 30.16 -7.24
C ASN A 248 0.05 29.10 -8.32
N GLY A 249 0.15 27.80 -8.00
CA GLY A 249 -0.26 26.72 -8.87
C GLY A 249 -1.79 26.70 -9.08
N ARG A 250 -2.25 26.05 -10.14
CA ARG A 250 -3.69 25.88 -10.41
C ARG A 250 -4.24 24.61 -9.77
N PHE A 251 -3.39 23.56 -9.65
CA PHE A 251 -3.71 22.32 -8.98
C PHE A 251 -2.44 21.71 -8.41
N VAL A 252 -2.37 21.69 -7.10
CA VAL A 252 -1.24 21.11 -6.35
C VAL A 252 -1.56 19.66 -5.99
N MET A 253 -0.65 18.77 -6.31
CA MET A 253 -0.73 17.37 -5.88
C MET A 253 0.40 17.03 -4.93
N ILE A 254 0.07 16.61 -3.70
CA ILE A 254 1.01 16.14 -2.69
C ILE A 254 1.00 14.61 -2.68
N PHE A 255 2.12 13.99 -3.04
CA PHE A 255 2.37 12.58 -2.85
C PHE A 255 3.29 12.37 -1.65
N TYR A 256 2.89 11.53 -0.70
CA TYR A 256 3.74 11.18 0.44
C TYR A 256 3.95 9.67 0.55
N GLY A 257 5.10 9.27 1.00
CA GLY A 257 5.48 7.87 1.17
C GLY A 257 5.80 7.49 2.61
N MET A 258 6.39 6.32 2.77
CA MET A 258 6.81 5.80 4.07
C MET A 258 7.85 6.69 4.75
N GLY A 259 8.67 7.40 3.98
CA GLY A 259 9.62 8.37 4.53
C GLY A 259 8.98 9.51 5.32
N CYS A 260 7.69 9.79 5.09
CA CYS A 260 6.91 10.74 5.88
C CYS A 260 6.18 10.06 7.06
N CYS A 261 5.51 8.94 6.83
CA CYS A 261 4.62 8.33 7.83
C CYS A 261 5.32 7.32 8.77
N HIS A 262 6.60 7.04 8.59
CA HIS A 262 7.40 6.14 9.44
C HIS A 262 8.55 6.83 10.17
N THR A 263 8.63 8.17 10.12
CA THR A 263 9.50 8.97 10.97
C THR A 263 8.84 9.27 12.32
N ASP A 264 9.49 9.98 13.20
CA ASP A 264 9.09 10.16 14.61
C ASP A 264 7.67 10.69 14.79
N GLY A 265 7.17 11.56 13.90
CA GLY A 265 5.81 12.10 13.93
C GLY A 265 4.71 11.10 13.51
N ARG A 266 5.04 10.04 12.77
CA ARG A 266 4.12 8.98 12.33
C ARG A 266 2.79 9.51 11.75
N ASN A 267 1.65 9.19 12.40
CA ASN A 267 0.33 9.67 11.99
C ASN A 267 0.18 11.19 12.08
N HIS A 268 0.88 11.86 12.98
CA HIS A 268 0.86 13.32 13.11
C HIS A 268 1.51 14.02 11.89
N ASN A 269 2.52 13.40 11.27
CA ASN A 269 3.08 13.92 10.02
C ASN A 269 2.05 13.87 8.88
N VAL A 270 1.25 12.81 8.81
CA VAL A 270 0.19 12.69 7.81
C VAL A 270 -0.98 13.63 8.12
N ASP A 271 -1.32 13.79 9.39
CA ASP A 271 -2.34 14.72 9.86
C ASP A 271 -2.00 16.16 9.45
N ILE A 272 -0.79 16.62 9.76
CA ILE A 272 -0.37 17.98 9.38
C ILE A 272 -0.23 18.11 7.84
N ALA A 273 0.13 17.06 7.11
CA ALA A 273 0.14 17.05 5.65
C ALA A 273 -1.27 17.25 5.06
N ILE A 274 -2.27 16.54 5.61
CA ILE A 274 -3.69 16.73 5.27
C ILE A 274 -4.13 18.17 5.60
N SER A 275 -3.75 18.67 6.76
CA SER A 275 -4.06 20.05 7.19
C SER A 275 -3.40 21.09 6.28
N THR A 276 -2.16 20.85 5.85
CA THR A 276 -1.46 21.72 4.86
C THR A 276 -2.20 21.70 3.52
N THR A 277 -2.68 20.55 3.09
CA THR A 277 -3.49 20.43 1.87
C THR A 277 -4.78 21.24 1.98
N ARG A 278 -5.43 21.23 3.15
CA ARG A 278 -6.63 22.08 3.41
C ARG A 278 -6.30 23.56 3.40
N ASP A 279 -5.18 23.96 4.01
CA ASP A 279 -4.74 25.37 4.00
C ASP A 279 -4.44 25.83 2.55
N LEU A 280 -3.82 24.98 1.71
CA LEU A 280 -3.61 25.25 0.29
C LEU A 280 -4.93 25.46 -0.47
N ASN A 281 -5.99 24.73 -0.13
CA ASN A 281 -7.31 24.88 -0.75
C ASN A 281 -7.98 26.23 -0.47
N SER A 282 -7.44 27.06 0.44
CA SER A 282 -7.84 28.46 0.59
C SER A 282 -7.22 29.37 -0.48
N HIS A 283 -6.22 28.90 -1.21
CA HIS A 283 -5.51 29.69 -2.23
C HIS A 283 -5.68 29.10 -3.63
N THR A 284 -5.61 27.78 -3.75
CA THR A 284 -5.70 27.04 -5.01
C THR A 284 -6.36 25.68 -4.78
N LYS A 285 -6.49 24.86 -5.82
CA LYS A 285 -6.92 23.47 -5.66
C LYS A 285 -5.74 22.61 -5.24
N ALA A 286 -5.90 21.83 -4.19
CA ALA A 286 -4.88 20.91 -3.71
C ALA A 286 -5.48 19.56 -3.31
N SER A 287 -4.76 18.50 -3.58
CA SER A 287 -5.08 17.13 -3.16
C SER A 287 -3.84 16.43 -2.63
N ILE A 288 -4.05 15.38 -1.83
CA ILE A 288 -3.00 14.58 -1.23
C ILE A 288 -3.25 13.09 -1.48
N MET A 289 -2.19 12.32 -1.71
CA MET A 289 -2.28 10.88 -1.92
C MET A 289 -1.05 10.15 -1.38
N ALA A 290 -1.30 9.05 -0.66
CA ALA A 290 -0.24 8.15 -0.22
C ALA A 290 0.34 7.35 -1.39
N MET A 291 1.67 7.28 -1.47
CA MET A 291 2.39 6.41 -2.40
C MET A 291 2.55 5.03 -1.77
N ARG A 292 1.58 4.15 -2.03
CA ARG A 292 1.50 2.81 -1.43
C ARG A 292 2.15 1.77 -2.33
N GLY A 293 2.81 0.76 -1.74
CA GLY A 293 3.54 -0.28 -2.47
C GLY A 293 2.62 -1.21 -3.25
N HIS A 294 1.87 -2.07 -2.56
CA HIS A 294 0.96 -3.02 -3.20
C HIS A 294 -0.20 -2.32 -3.91
N TYR A 295 -0.68 -2.93 -5.00
CA TYR A 295 -1.67 -2.31 -5.88
C TYR A 295 -3.02 -2.02 -5.21
N ASN A 296 -3.43 -2.81 -4.22
CA ASN A 296 -4.71 -2.64 -3.53
C ASN A 296 -4.60 -2.58 -2.00
N ILE A 297 -3.50 -2.04 -1.47
CA ILE A 297 -3.31 -1.90 -0.02
C ILE A 297 -4.34 -0.97 0.63
N ALA A 298 -5.02 -0.12 -0.13
CA ALA A 298 -6.13 0.70 0.36
C ALA A 298 -7.44 -0.08 0.51
N GLY A 299 -7.60 -1.15 -0.29
CA GLY A 299 -8.82 -1.94 -0.36
C GLY A 299 -9.29 -2.49 0.98
N PRO A 300 -8.47 -3.25 1.74
CA PRO A 300 -8.90 -3.79 3.02
C PRO A 300 -9.28 -2.69 4.01
N GLY A 301 -8.51 -1.58 4.04
CA GLY A 301 -8.84 -0.45 4.89
C GLY A 301 -10.20 0.15 4.60
N GLN A 302 -10.59 0.27 3.34
CA GLN A 302 -11.92 0.77 2.95
C GLN A 302 -13.01 -0.26 3.23
N VAL A 303 -12.85 -1.51 2.78
CA VAL A 303 -13.85 -2.57 2.93
C VAL A 303 -14.19 -2.80 4.42
N TRP A 304 -13.16 -2.89 5.28
CA TRP A 304 -13.38 -3.15 6.70
C TRP A 304 -13.90 -1.92 7.46
N SER A 305 -13.54 -0.71 7.01
CA SER A 305 -14.18 0.51 7.53
C SER A 305 -15.68 0.52 7.28
N TRP A 306 -16.13 0.03 6.12
CA TRP A 306 -17.57 -0.09 5.80
C TRP A 306 -18.26 -1.17 6.62
N GLN A 307 -17.55 -2.27 6.94
CA GLN A 307 -18.13 -3.43 7.62
C GLN A 307 -18.05 -3.31 9.15
N PHE A 308 -16.94 -2.79 9.67
CA PHE A 308 -16.63 -2.81 11.11
C PHE A 308 -16.38 -1.43 11.71
N GLY A 309 -16.26 -0.39 10.90
CA GLY A 309 -15.88 0.95 11.36
C GLY A 309 -14.38 1.16 11.54
N PHE A 310 -13.52 0.16 11.26
CA PHE A 310 -12.07 0.20 11.47
C PHE A 310 -11.30 -0.30 10.25
N PRO A 311 -10.14 0.33 9.89
CA PRO A 311 -9.43 0.03 8.64
C PRO A 311 -8.45 -1.14 8.71
N TYR A 312 -7.96 -1.54 9.89
CA TYR A 312 -6.96 -2.59 10.12
C TYR A 312 -6.92 -2.95 11.61
N CYS A 313 -6.15 -3.98 12.01
CA CYS A 313 -6.03 -4.44 13.40
C CYS A 313 -7.38 -4.69 14.09
N VAL A 314 -8.37 -5.23 13.37
CA VAL A 314 -9.75 -5.38 13.87
C VAL A 314 -9.86 -6.68 14.65
N ASP A 315 -10.00 -6.58 15.96
CA ASP A 315 -10.24 -7.73 16.85
C ASP A 315 -11.74 -7.99 16.97
N LEU A 316 -12.19 -9.13 16.48
CA LEU A 316 -13.57 -9.63 16.52
C LEU A 316 -13.75 -10.73 17.59
N SER A 317 -12.70 -11.09 18.33
CA SER A 317 -12.72 -12.17 19.34
C SER A 317 -13.52 -11.81 20.60
N ARG A 318 -13.81 -10.54 20.81
CA ARG A 318 -14.51 -10.03 21.99
C ARG A 318 -16.05 -10.14 21.90
N GLY A 319 -16.56 -10.74 20.85
CA GLY A 319 -18.00 -11.05 20.67
C GLY A 319 -18.79 -9.94 19.97
N THR A 320 -19.43 -9.05 20.71
CA THR A 320 -20.44 -8.12 20.14
C THR A 320 -19.88 -6.86 19.47
N HIS A 321 -18.62 -6.51 19.70
CA HIS A 321 -18.04 -5.25 19.22
C HIS A 321 -16.68 -5.47 18.62
N ALA A 322 -16.47 -4.94 17.42
CA ALA A 322 -15.14 -4.83 16.82
C ALA A 322 -14.29 -3.88 17.68
N HIS A 323 -13.03 -4.24 17.90
CA HIS A 323 -12.06 -3.44 18.65
C HIS A 323 -10.82 -3.21 17.80
N MET A 324 -10.29 -1.98 17.82
CA MET A 324 -9.05 -1.64 17.15
C MET A 324 -8.15 -0.85 18.10
N ASN A 325 -6.96 -1.38 18.36
CA ASN A 325 -5.91 -0.66 19.07
C ASN A 325 -4.55 -1.08 18.51
N PRO A 326 -3.95 -0.29 17.58
CA PRO A 326 -2.61 -0.57 17.05
C PRO A 326 -1.58 -0.70 18.18
N GLY A 327 -0.75 -1.76 18.11
CA GLY A 327 0.14 -2.17 19.20
C GLY A 327 -0.46 -3.21 20.15
N GLU A 328 -1.77 -3.23 20.34
CA GLU A 328 -2.49 -4.30 21.08
C GLU A 328 -3.02 -5.36 20.11
N THR A 329 -3.73 -4.92 19.06
CA THR A 329 -4.43 -5.82 18.12
C THR A 329 -3.75 -5.94 16.76
N SER A 330 -2.55 -5.37 16.59
CA SER A 330 -1.74 -5.52 15.36
C SER A 330 -1.17 -6.92 15.23
N SER A 331 -1.15 -7.46 14.04
CA SER A 331 -0.69 -8.82 13.74
C SER A 331 0.72 -9.13 14.23
N ILE A 332 1.68 -8.22 14.03
CA ILE A 332 3.06 -8.42 14.49
C ILE A 332 3.12 -8.44 16.02
N ASP A 333 2.45 -7.51 16.69
CA ASP A 333 2.45 -7.41 18.14
C ASP A 333 1.84 -8.65 18.80
N LEU A 334 0.72 -9.13 18.25
CA LEU A 334 0.08 -10.37 18.71
C LEU A 334 0.99 -11.60 18.49
N ALA A 335 1.62 -11.68 17.32
CA ALA A 335 2.54 -12.77 17.00
C ALA A 335 3.81 -12.72 17.87
N MET A 336 4.37 -11.52 18.13
CA MET A 336 5.54 -11.36 19.02
C MET A 336 5.24 -11.76 20.46
N ARG A 337 4.01 -11.57 20.94
CA ARG A 337 3.57 -11.98 22.28
C ARG A 337 3.05 -13.41 22.36
N ASP A 338 3.05 -14.17 21.24
CA ASP A 338 2.51 -15.54 21.14
C ASP A 338 1.04 -15.64 21.60
N GLU A 339 0.24 -14.64 21.24
CA GLU A 339 -1.17 -14.52 21.67
C GLU A 339 -2.16 -15.10 20.65
N VAL A 340 -1.72 -15.62 19.54
CA VAL A 340 -2.57 -16.22 18.49
C VAL A 340 -2.35 -17.73 18.41
N ASP A 341 -3.41 -18.49 18.19
CA ASP A 341 -3.40 -19.95 18.16
C ASP A 341 -3.77 -20.56 16.79
N CYS A 342 -3.97 -19.72 15.79
CA CYS A 342 -4.14 -20.08 14.38
C CYS A 342 -3.78 -18.89 13.52
N PHE A 343 -3.06 -19.09 12.42
CA PHE A 343 -2.69 -18.02 11.50
C PHE A 343 -3.10 -18.34 10.06
N VAL A 344 -3.81 -17.38 9.44
CA VAL A 344 -4.18 -17.44 8.01
C VAL A 344 -3.58 -16.25 7.28
N ASN A 345 -2.64 -16.53 6.40
CA ASN A 345 -1.94 -15.55 5.56
C ASN A 345 -2.60 -15.49 4.18
N VAL A 346 -2.99 -14.29 3.71
CA VAL A 346 -3.76 -14.13 2.46
C VAL A 346 -3.14 -13.08 1.54
N GLY A 347 -2.70 -13.49 0.36
CA GLY A 347 -2.20 -12.58 -0.69
C GLY A 347 -1.05 -11.69 -0.23
N THR A 348 -0.13 -12.26 0.55
CA THR A 348 1.09 -11.62 1.05
C THR A 348 2.09 -12.68 1.49
N ASP A 349 3.31 -12.28 1.85
CA ASP A 349 4.33 -13.18 2.40
C ASP A 349 4.72 -12.74 3.83
N ALA A 350 3.95 -13.18 4.82
CA ALA A 350 4.26 -12.92 6.23
C ALA A 350 5.62 -13.52 6.65
N GLY A 351 6.06 -14.61 6.01
CA GLY A 351 7.38 -15.20 6.23
C GLY A 351 8.54 -14.27 5.88
N ALA A 352 8.35 -13.38 4.90
CA ALA A 352 9.33 -12.39 4.48
C ALA A 352 9.15 -11.01 5.16
N HIS A 353 7.94 -10.69 5.62
CA HIS A 353 7.62 -9.36 6.14
C HIS A 353 7.71 -9.25 7.67
N PHE A 354 7.44 -10.34 8.38
CA PHE A 354 7.40 -10.31 9.84
C PHE A 354 8.81 -10.49 10.46
N PRO A 355 9.04 -9.94 11.64
CA PRO A 355 10.23 -10.27 12.42
C PRO A 355 10.34 -11.79 12.65
N ILE A 356 11.56 -12.29 12.66
CA ILE A 356 11.81 -13.74 12.76
C ILE A 356 11.18 -14.38 14.01
N GLU A 357 11.13 -13.64 15.13
CA GLU A 357 10.51 -14.13 16.36
C GLU A 357 8.99 -14.29 16.21
N ALA A 358 8.34 -13.33 15.55
CA ALA A 358 6.90 -13.46 15.23
C ALA A 358 6.63 -14.70 14.37
N VAL A 359 7.46 -14.92 13.33
CA VAL A 359 7.35 -16.11 12.47
C VAL A 359 7.57 -17.39 13.25
N ARG A 360 8.55 -17.43 14.18
CA ARG A 360 8.78 -18.59 15.04
C ARG A 360 7.60 -18.92 15.95
N HIS A 361 6.93 -17.91 16.49
CA HIS A 361 5.72 -18.10 17.28
C HIS A 361 4.56 -18.62 16.41
N LEU A 362 4.29 -17.99 15.28
CA LEU A 362 3.23 -18.43 14.37
C LEU A 362 3.40 -19.90 13.91
N LYS A 363 4.62 -20.35 13.70
CA LYS A 363 4.93 -21.76 13.34
C LYS A 363 4.62 -22.79 14.41
N LYS A 364 4.36 -22.41 15.64
CA LYS A 364 3.94 -23.34 16.71
C LYS A 364 2.47 -23.72 16.59
N HIS A 365 1.71 -22.97 15.81
CA HIS A 365 0.27 -23.07 15.66
C HIS A 365 -0.11 -23.39 14.22
N PRO A 366 -1.31 -23.90 13.94
CA PRO A 366 -1.78 -24.09 12.58
C PRO A 366 -1.60 -22.87 11.71
N PHE A 367 -0.84 -23.02 10.62
CA PHE A 367 -0.47 -21.96 9.70
C PHE A 367 -1.00 -22.27 8.30
N ILE A 368 -1.90 -21.45 7.78
CA ILE A 368 -2.54 -21.60 6.48
C ILE A 368 -2.14 -20.43 5.59
N THR A 369 -1.72 -20.70 4.36
CA THR A 369 -1.41 -19.67 3.35
C THR A 369 -2.37 -19.77 2.17
N VAL A 370 -2.96 -18.65 1.79
CA VAL A 370 -3.79 -18.49 0.59
C VAL A 370 -3.08 -17.52 -0.35
N ASP A 371 -2.38 -18.05 -1.36
CA ASP A 371 -1.57 -17.25 -2.28
C ASP A 371 -1.42 -17.98 -3.63
N PRO A 372 -1.40 -17.27 -4.78
CA PRO A 372 -1.21 -17.90 -6.07
C PRO A 372 0.18 -18.52 -6.27
N ASN A 373 1.17 -18.12 -5.51
CA ASN A 373 2.57 -18.51 -5.68
C ASN A 373 3.11 -19.27 -4.46
N ILE A 374 4.18 -20.01 -4.68
CA ILE A 374 5.01 -20.53 -3.60
C ILE A 374 5.87 -19.37 -3.08
N CYS A 375 5.76 -19.09 -1.78
CA CYS A 375 6.48 -18.04 -1.07
C CYS A 375 6.98 -18.57 0.28
N MET A 376 7.75 -17.78 1.03
CA MET A 376 8.27 -18.22 2.33
C MET A 376 7.15 -18.64 3.29
N ALA A 377 6.06 -17.87 3.33
CA ALA A 377 4.91 -18.24 4.15
C ALA A 377 4.31 -19.59 3.74
N SER A 378 4.17 -19.88 2.44
CA SER A 378 3.64 -21.17 1.97
C SER A 378 4.56 -22.35 2.23
N GLU A 379 5.88 -22.13 2.23
CA GLU A 379 6.87 -23.18 2.52
C GLU A 379 6.93 -23.55 4.01
N ILE A 380 6.50 -22.67 4.89
CA ILE A 380 6.46 -22.93 6.34
C ILE A 380 5.05 -23.27 6.85
N SER A 381 4.00 -23.10 6.03
CA SER A 381 2.60 -23.40 6.41
C SER A 381 2.28 -24.88 6.40
N ASP A 382 1.25 -25.26 7.16
CA ASP A 382 0.67 -26.60 7.15
C ASP A 382 -0.21 -26.84 5.92
N LEU A 383 -0.85 -25.77 5.43
CA LEU A 383 -1.69 -25.79 4.25
C LEU A 383 -1.43 -24.59 3.37
N HIS A 384 -1.17 -24.82 2.08
CA HIS A 384 -1.13 -23.80 1.05
C HIS A 384 -2.29 -23.98 0.09
N ILE A 385 -3.13 -22.96 -0.06
CA ILE A 385 -4.28 -22.93 -0.98
C ILE A 385 -3.95 -21.96 -2.11
N PRO A 386 -3.60 -22.44 -3.32
CA PRO A 386 -3.36 -21.57 -4.46
C PRO A 386 -4.69 -21.00 -4.96
N VAL A 387 -4.65 -19.70 -5.31
CA VAL A 387 -5.78 -18.98 -5.90
C VAL A 387 -5.38 -18.44 -7.28
N ARG A 388 -6.38 -18.18 -8.14
CA ARG A 388 -6.15 -17.66 -9.50
C ARG A 388 -6.63 -16.23 -9.64
#